data_919479d81522c3fbf884c5fc67ac9c54
#
_entry.id   919479d81522c3fbf884c5fc67ac9c54
#
_cell.length_a   1.000
_cell.length_b   1.000
_cell.length_c   1.000
_cell.angle_alpha   90.00
_cell.angle_beta   90.00
_cell.angle_gamma   90.00
#
_symmetry.space_group_name_H-M   'P 1'
#
loop_
_entity.id
_entity.type
_entity.pdbx_description
1 polymer ?
#
loop_
_entity_poly.entity_id
_entity_poly.type
_entity_poly.pdbx_seq_one_letter_code
_entity_poly.pdbx_strand_id
1 'polypeptide(L)'
;MSELVNGKSQKKENLLNLSLDATEAEREKSPALQMGYDQNTKRWELIIQYNGTVEKLQEQLPQAEIYPLSGGYAIVRLPESQVDDLAGLSQVEYIEKPKRLYFEVNRAIRDTCIAPVQSGNQVSQNVYGRDADLSGRGTLTAIIDSGIDYFHPDFRNADGTTRIAALWEQEQ
;
A
#
# COMPACT_ATOMS: atom_id res chain seq x y z
N MET A 1 -24.08 -6.71 15.80
CA MET A 1 -23.26 -7.56 16.68
C MET A 1 -22.08 -8.02 15.84
N SER A 2 -20.85 -7.63 16.17
CA SER A 2 -19.67 -8.18 15.51
C SER A 2 -19.58 -9.67 15.90
N GLU A 3 -19.57 -10.55 14.92
CA GLU A 3 -19.37 -11.97 15.17
C GLU A 3 -17.95 -12.16 15.74
N LEU A 4 -17.90 -12.69 16.97
CA LEU A 4 -16.63 -13.06 17.60
C LEU A 4 -16.40 -14.55 17.32
N VAL A 5 -15.30 -14.86 16.63
CA VAL A 5 -14.79 -16.23 16.54
C VAL A 5 -13.62 -16.35 17.50
N ASN A 6 -13.70 -17.28 18.45
CA ASN A 6 -12.72 -17.45 19.52
C ASN A 6 -12.44 -16.16 20.36
N GLY A 7 -13.47 -15.33 20.56
CA GLY A 7 -13.35 -14.09 21.33
C GLY A 7 -12.73 -12.91 20.59
N LYS A 8 -12.39 -13.07 19.31
CA LYS A 8 -11.79 -12.02 18.48
C LYS A 8 -12.76 -11.48 17.44
N SER A 9 -12.72 -10.16 17.22
CA SER A 9 -13.53 -9.54 16.18
C SER A 9 -13.04 -9.97 14.80
N GLN A 10 -13.98 -10.43 13.95
CA GLN A 10 -13.70 -10.77 12.55
C GLN A 10 -13.37 -9.55 11.68
N LYS A 11 -13.63 -8.35 12.18
CA LYS A 11 -13.30 -7.12 11.48
C LYS A 11 -11.78 -6.82 11.48
N LYS A 12 -11.01 -7.42 12.37
CA LYS A 12 -9.55 -7.23 12.42
C LYS A 12 -8.85 -8.27 11.56
N GLU A 13 -7.89 -7.82 10.73
CA GLU A 13 -6.98 -8.69 9.99
C GLU A 13 -6.31 -9.71 10.94
N ASN A 14 -6.08 -10.93 10.48
CA ASN A 14 -5.46 -11.99 11.29
C ASN A 14 -4.06 -11.58 11.78
N LEU A 15 -3.28 -10.89 10.96
CA LEU A 15 -1.95 -10.42 11.33
C LEU A 15 -2.02 -9.32 12.42
N LEU A 16 -3.04 -8.46 12.38
CA LEU A 16 -3.29 -7.47 13.43
C LEU A 16 -3.65 -8.17 14.75
N ASN A 17 -4.55 -9.15 14.73
CA ASN A 17 -4.89 -9.95 15.92
C ASN A 17 -3.64 -10.60 16.53
N LEU A 18 -2.80 -11.22 15.69
CA LEU A 18 -1.55 -11.83 16.13
C LEU A 18 -0.58 -10.78 16.73
N SER A 19 -0.53 -9.59 16.13
CA SER A 19 0.33 -8.50 16.63
C SER A 19 -0.13 -7.95 17.98
N LEU A 20 -1.44 -7.88 18.21
CA LEU A 20 -2.01 -7.45 19.49
C LEU A 20 -1.82 -8.49 20.60
N ASP A 21 -1.83 -9.79 20.27
CA ASP A 21 -1.57 -10.87 21.21
C ASP A 21 -0.07 -11.03 21.55
N ALA A 22 0.81 -10.58 20.65
CA ALA A 22 2.25 -10.72 20.82
C ALA A 22 2.79 -9.76 21.89
N THR A 23 3.75 -10.24 22.68
CA THR A 23 4.51 -9.39 23.59
C THR A 23 5.38 -8.39 22.82
N GLU A 24 5.78 -7.31 23.46
CA GLU A 24 6.66 -6.29 22.87
C GLU A 24 7.97 -6.92 22.34
N ALA A 25 8.57 -7.84 23.10
CA ALA A 25 9.77 -8.55 22.69
C ALA A 25 9.58 -9.49 21.47
N GLU A 26 8.39 -10.03 21.28
CA GLU A 26 8.05 -10.83 20.10
C GLU A 26 7.79 -9.94 18.87
N ARG A 27 7.13 -8.80 19.06
CA ARG A 27 6.93 -7.80 18.00
C ARG A 27 8.25 -7.27 17.47
N GLU A 28 9.21 -6.95 18.33
CA GLU A 28 10.54 -6.47 17.94
C GLU A 28 11.32 -7.46 17.05
N LYS A 29 11.12 -8.75 17.27
CA LYS A 29 11.79 -9.80 16.47
C LYS A 29 11.17 -10.02 15.09
N SER A 30 9.95 -9.51 14.86
CA SER A 30 9.22 -9.73 13.63
C SER A 30 8.79 -8.40 12.98
N PRO A 31 9.44 -7.98 11.89
CA PRO A 31 9.04 -6.76 11.17
C PRO A 31 7.57 -6.77 10.74
N ALA A 32 7.00 -7.95 10.47
CA ALA A 32 5.59 -8.08 10.12
C ALA A 32 4.66 -7.79 11.29
N LEU A 33 5.02 -8.19 12.51
CA LEU A 33 4.25 -7.89 13.71
C LEU A 33 4.40 -6.44 14.15
N GLN A 34 5.58 -5.86 13.95
CA GLN A 34 5.92 -4.48 14.33
C GLN A 34 5.28 -3.44 13.40
N MET A 35 5.03 -3.78 12.14
CA MET A 35 4.53 -2.83 11.13
C MET A 35 3.27 -2.11 11.59
N GLY A 36 3.27 -0.77 11.50
CA GLY A 36 2.19 0.10 11.92
C GLY A 36 2.16 0.42 13.42
N TYR A 37 3.09 -0.12 14.22
CA TYR A 37 3.18 0.16 15.66
C TYR A 37 4.36 1.10 15.97
N ASP A 38 4.07 2.21 16.60
CA ASP A 38 5.07 3.13 17.13
C ASP A 38 5.33 2.82 18.60
N GLN A 39 6.53 2.32 18.92
CA GLN A 39 6.95 1.96 20.26
C GLN A 39 7.05 3.17 21.20
N ASN A 40 7.41 4.36 20.68
CA ASN A 40 7.61 5.54 21.50
C ASN A 40 6.28 6.10 22.02
N THR A 41 5.28 6.13 21.14
CA THR A 41 3.95 6.67 21.45
C THR A 41 2.95 5.59 21.86
N LYS A 42 3.30 4.31 21.70
CA LYS A 42 2.43 3.14 21.92
C LYS A 42 1.12 3.23 21.13
N ARG A 43 1.21 3.71 19.91
CA ARG A 43 0.08 3.90 18.99
C ARG A 43 0.20 2.99 17.78
N TRP A 44 -0.94 2.56 17.31
CA TRP A 44 -1.07 1.89 16.04
C TRP A 44 -1.45 2.86 14.93
N GLU A 45 -0.85 2.73 13.78
CA GLU A 45 -1.33 3.25 12.51
C GLU A 45 -2.01 2.10 11.75
N LEU A 46 -3.29 2.25 11.50
CA LEU A 46 -4.13 1.21 10.89
C LEU A 46 -4.87 1.79 9.69
N ILE A 47 -5.19 0.93 8.74
CA ILE A 47 -6.07 1.24 7.63
C ILE A 47 -7.44 0.65 7.95
N ILE A 48 -8.47 1.47 7.84
CA ILE A 48 -9.84 1.02 8.05
C ILE A 48 -10.68 1.17 6.78
N GLN A 49 -11.61 0.25 6.61
CA GLN A 49 -12.77 0.42 5.75
C GLN A 49 -13.97 0.75 6.62
N TYR A 50 -14.70 1.81 6.27
CA TYR A 50 -15.81 2.29 7.08
C TYR A 50 -16.97 2.82 6.25
N ASN A 51 -18.15 2.81 6.85
CA ASN A 51 -19.38 3.43 6.33
C ASN A 51 -19.76 4.66 7.15
N GLY A 52 -20.28 5.68 6.49
CA GLY A 52 -20.74 6.88 7.16
C GLY A 52 -19.73 8.03 7.08
N THR A 53 -19.63 8.84 8.11
CA THR A 53 -18.83 10.07 8.13
C THR A 53 -17.70 9.99 9.15
N VAL A 54 -16.59 10.67 8.84
CA VAL A 54 -15.40 10.73 9.71
C VAL A 54 -15.72 11.42 11.04
N GLU A 55 -16.58 12.42 11.02
CA GLU A 55 -16.98 13.17 12.22
C GLU A 55 -17.58 12.25 13.30
N LYS A 56 -18.42 11.30 12.87
CA LYS A 56 -19.00 10.32 13.80
C LYS A 56 -17.97 9.35 14.36
N LEU A 57 -16.95 8.99 13.58
CA LEU A 57 -15.83 8.18 14.09
C LEU A 57 -15.00 8.99 15.10
N GLN A 58 -14.74 10.26 14.79
CA GLN A 58 -13.96 11.15 15.67
C GLN A 58 -14.67 11.43 16.99
N GLU A 59 -16.02 11.56 16.98
CA GLU A 59 -16.81 11.72 18.22
C GLU A 59 -16.70 10.50 19.13
N GLN A 60 -16.65 9.30 18.56
CA GLN A 60 -16.57 8.04 19.31
C GLN A 60 -15.14 7.70 19.75
N LEU A 61 -14.14 8.20 19.04
CA LEU A 61 -12.73 7.99 19.32
C LEU A 61 -11.96 9.33 19.37
N PRO A 62 -12.17 10.15 20.39
CA PRO A 62 -11.61 11.51 20.44
C PRO A 62 -10.08 11.56 20.53
N GLN A 63 -9.42 10.47 20.91
CA GLN A 63 -7.96 10.37 20.96
C GLN A 63 -7.35 9.81 19.66
N ALA A 64 -8.16 9.37 18.72
CA ALA A 64 -7.69 8.89 17.44
C ALA A 64 -7.45 10.05 16.47
N GLU A 65 -6.40 9.97 15.69
CA GLU A 65 -6.15 10.83 14.54
C GLU A 65 -6.68 10.09 13.31
N ILE A 66 -7.65 10.67 12.61
CA ILE A 66 -8.32 10.04 11.48
C ILE A 66 -8.07 10.83 10.20
N TYR A 67 -7.44 10.20 9.22
CA TYR A 67 -7.13 10.76 7.91
C TYR A 67 -7.98 10.06 6.85
N PRO A 68 -9.06 10.71 6.37
CA PRO A 68 -9.94 10.10 5.38
C PRO A 68 -9.24 9.91 4.03
N LEU A 69 -9.52 8.78 3.40
CA LEU A 69 -9.10 8.44 2.04
C LEU A 69 -10.34 8.30 1.14
N SER A 70 -10.12 8.20 -0.16
CA SER A 70 -11.21 7.91 -1.09
C SER A 70 -11.77 6.50 -0.92
N GLY A 71 -13.02 6.27 -1.33
CA GLY A 71 -13.62 4.93 -1.40
C GLY A 71 -14.02 4.31 -0.06
N GLY A 72 -14.26 5.12 0.98
CA GLY A 72 -14.68 4.61 2.29
C GLY A 72 -13.52 4.04 3.12
N TYR A 73 -12.30 4.49 2.85
CA TYR A 73 -11.12 4.13 3.63
C TYR A 73 -10.62 5.32 4.46
N ALA A 74 -9.91 5.02 5.56
CA ALA A 74 -9.17 6.02 6.33
C ALA A 74 -7.92 5.40 6.94
N ILE A 75 -6.90 6.23 7.17
CA ILE A 75 -5.80 5.91 8.06
C ILE A 75 -6.19 6.40 9.46
N VAL A 76 -6.01 5.54 10.45
CA VAL A 76 -6.33 5.85 11.85
C VAL A 76 -5.11 5.60 12.70
N ARG A 77 -4.69 6.62 13.47
CA ARG A 77 -3.64 6.51 14.49
C ARG A 77 -4.28 6.59 15.86
N LEU A 78 -4.17 5.53 16.65
CA LEU A 78 -4.81 5.44 17.96
C LEU A 78 -3.95 4.63 18.94
N PRO A 79 -4.14 4.83 20.29
CA PRO A 79 -3.50 3.98 21.28
C PRO A 79 -3.90 2.51 21.12
N GLU A 80 -2.98 1.59 21.45
CA GLU A 80 -3.24 0.14 21.37
C GLU A 80 -4.50 -0.26 22.16
N SER A 81 -4.74 0.35 23.31
CA SER A 81 -5.93 0.09 24.13
C SER A 81 -7.27 0.39 23.47
N GLN A 82 -7.29 1.21 22.43
CA GLN A 82 -8.52 1.61 21.71
C GLN A 82 -8.76 0.82 20.41
N VAL A 83 -7.89 -0.12 20.07
CA VAL A 83 -8.06 -0.92 18.82
C VAL A 83 -9.31 -1.79 18.90
N ASP A 84 -9.64 -2.32 20.07
CA ASP A 84 -10.87 -3.10 20.26
C ASP A 84 -12.12 -2.21 20.25
N ASP A 85 -12.05 -1.01 20.78
CA ASP A 85 -13.14 -0.03 20.69
C ASP A 85 -13.41 0.34 19.24
N LEU A 86 -12.37 0.61 18.44
CA LEU A 86 -12.47 0.85 17.00
C LEU A 86 -13.15 -0.33 16.29
N ALA A 87 -12.77 -1.57 16.60
CA ALA A 87 -13.39 -2.77 16.02
C ALA A 87 -14.86 -2.96 16.45
N GLY A 88 -15.23 -2.46 17.62
CA GLY A 88 -16.59 -2.46 18.16
C GLY A 88 -17.57 -1.52 17.45
N LEU A 89 -17.05 -0.50 16.75
CA LEU A 89 -17.90 0.48 16.06
C LEU A 89 -18.68 -0.16 14.90
N SER A 90 -19.97 0.11 14.83
CA SER A 90 -20.83 -0.43 13.77
C SER A 90 -20.48 0.11 12.38
N GLN A 91 -19.90 1.31 12.32
CA GLN A 91 -19.48 1.96 11.09
C GLN A 91 -18.20 1.36 10.51
N VAL A 92 -17.36 0.73 11.31
CA VAL A 92 -16.11 0.10 10.86
C VAL A 92 -16.43 -1.31 10.34
N GLU A 93 -16.04 -1.56 9.11
CA GLU A 93 -16.23 -2.84 8.44
C GLU A 93 -15.02 -3.74 8.57
N TYR A 94 -13.83 -3.16 8.33
CA TYR A 94 -12.58 -3.91 8.35
C TYR A 94 -11.42 -3.04 8.84
N ILE A 95 -10.44 -3.66 9.48
CA ILE A 95 -9.25 -3.03 10.03
C ILE A 95 -8.04 -3.87 9.64
N GLU A 96 -7.09 -3.26 8.97
CA GLU A 96 -5.83 -3.91 8.59
C GLU A 96 -4.60 -3.07 8.97
N LYS A 97 -3.47 -3.75 9.04
CA LYS A 97 -2.17 -3.12 9.21
C LYS A 97 -1.65 -2.57 7.88
N PRO A 98 -0.84 -1.50 7.87
CA PRO A 98 -0.10 -1.12 6.68
C PRO A 98 0.79 -2.29 6.24
N LYS A 99 0.94 -2.45 4.91
CA LYS A 99 1.72 -3.53 4.31
C LYS A 99 3.04 -2.99 3.78
N ARG A 100 4.08 -3.77 3.96
CA ARG A 100 5.39 -3.42 3.40
C ARG A 100 5.34 -3.57 1.87
N LEU A 101 5.79 -2.55 1.18
CA LEU A 101 6.02 -2.60 -0.26
C LEU A 101 7.47 -2.98 -0.52
N TYR A 102 7.70 -3.79 -1.55
CA TYR A 102 9.04 -4.24 -1.97
C TYR A 102 9.26 -3.88 -3.43
N PHE A 103 10.51 -3.59 -3.80
CA PHE A 103 10.86 -3.37 -5.19
C PHE A 103 10.91 -4.73 -5.93
N GLU A 104 10.07 -4.89 -6.94
CA GLU A 104 9.95 -6.17 -7.68
C GLU A 104 10.20 -6.07 -9.19
N VAL A 105 10.66 -4.93 -9.69
CA VAL A 105 10.77 -4.63 -11.13
C VAL A 105 11.57 -5.68 -11.90
N ASN A 106 12.70 -6.16 -11.38
CA ASN A 106 13.57 -7.12 -12.08
C ASN A 106 12.93 -8.50 -12.31
N ARG A 107 11.96 -8.89 -11.50
CA ARG A 107 11.20 -10.13 -11.68
C ARG A 107 10.00 -9.93 -12.60
N ALA A 108 9.32 -8.79 -12.48
CA ALA A 108 8.13 -8.48 -13.25
C ALA A 108 8.37 -8.53 -14.76
N ILE A 109 9.48 -7.99 -15.27
CA ILE A 109 9.82 -8.01 -16.71
C ILE A 109 9.89 -9.44 -17.25
N ARG A 110 10.46 -10.37 -16.48
CA ARG A 110 10.58 -11.78 -16.88
C ARG A 110 9.26 -12.53 -16.75
N ASP A 111 8.57 -12.34 -15.61
CA ASP A 111 7.37 -13.10 -15.27
C ASP A 111 6.15 -12.67 -16.12
N THR A 112 6.14 -11.43 -16.60
CA THR A 112 5.12 -10.90 -17.50
C THR A 112 5.44 -11.11 -18.99
N CYS A 113 6.58 -11.73 -19.33
CA CYS A 113 7.01 -11.96 -20.71
C CYS A 113 7.07 -10.69 -21.59
N ILE A 114 7.37 -9.52 -21.01
CA ILE A 114 7.44 -8.26 -21.76
C ILE A 114 8.69 -8.21 -22.66
N ALA A 115 9.81 -8.78 -22.22
CA ALA A 115 11.05 -8.76 -22.98
C ALA A 115 10.93 -9.32 -24.41
N PRO A 116 10.24 -10.45 -24.65
CA PRO A 116 9.99 -10.94 -26.00
C PRO A 116 9.17 -10.00 -26.89
N VAL A 117 8.25 -9.23 -26.30
CA VAL A 117 7.40 -8.28 -27.03
C VAL A 117 8.18 -7.04 -27.46
N GLN A 118 9.13 -6.61 -26.62
CA GLN A 118 10.01 -5.47 -26.90
C GLN A 118 11.12 -5.80 -27.91
N SER A 119 11.64 -7.04 -27.89
CA SER A 119 12.81 -7.41 -28.68
C SER A 119 12.52 -7.81 -30.15
N GLY A 120 11.27 -7.73 -30.61
CA GLY A 120 10.89 -8.06 -31.98
C GLY A 120 11.20 -9.50 -32.40
N ASN A 121 11.24 -10.44 -31.47
CA ASN A 121 11.56 -11.83 -31.76
C ASN A 121 10.35 -12.63 -32.31
N GLN A 122 10.57 -13.92 -32.63
CA GLN A 122 9.57 -14.79 -33.28
C GLN A 122 8.19 -14.85 -32.59
N VAL A 123 8.08 -14.51 -31.32
CA VAL A 123 6.80 -14.49 -30.62
C VAL A 123 5.92 -13.35 -31.09
N SER A 124 6.49 -12.17 -31.35
CA SER A 124 5.73 -11.05 -31.90
C SER A 124 5.31 -11.29 -33.35
N GLN A 125 6.13 -11.96 -34.16
CA GLN A 125 5.77 -12.37 -35.53
C GLN A 125 4.61 -13.38 -35.55
N ASN A 126 4.60 -14.36 -34.64
CA ASN A 126 3.57 -15.38 -34.56
C ASN A 126 2.22 -14.85 -34.04
N VAL A 127 2.24 -13.87 -33.15
CA VAL A 127 1.02 -13.34 -32.52
C VAL A 127 0.44 -12.16 -33.29
N TYR A 128 1.29 -11.29 -33.86
CA TYR A 128 0.85 -10.04 -34.51
C TYR A 128 1.11 -10.01 -36.01
N GLY A 129 1.72 -11.04 -36.59
CA GLY A 129 2.03 -11.12 -38.01
C GLY A 129 3.07 -10.12 -38.51
N ARG A 130 3.79 -9.47 -37.62
CA ARG A 130 4.84 -8.47 -37.92
C ARG A 130 5.80 -8.35 -36.74
N ASP A 131 6.99 -7.81 -36.96
CA ASP A 131 7.90 -7.37 -35.90
C ASP A 131 7.26 -6.20 -35.17
N ALA A 132 6.66 -6.49 -34.04
CA ALA A 132 6.10 -5.48 -33.16
C ALA A 132 7.21 -5.03 -32.19
N ASP A 133 7.92 -3.97 -32.56
CA ASP A 133 8.78 -3.21 -31.63
C ASP A 133 7.86 -2.32 -30.77
N LEU A 134 7.21 -2.93 -29.77
CA LEU A 134 6.29 -2.25 -28.88
C LEU A 134 7.07 -1.63 -27.71
N SER A 135 7.65 -0.48 -27.96
CA SER A 135 8.45 0.27 -26.99
C SER A 135 7.64 1.25 -26.13
N GLY A 136 6.32 1.33 -26.34
CA GLY A 136 5.46 2.32 -25.68
C GLY A 136 5.70 3.75 -26.17
N ARG A 137 6.38 3.96 -27.30
CA ARG A 137 6.62 5.29 -27.86
C ARG A 137 5.31 6.07 -28.06
N GLY A 138 5.23 7.29 -27.53
CA GLY A 138 4.06 8.15 -27.63
C GLY A 138 3.00 7.88 -26.56
N THR A 139 3.26 6.97 -25.61
CA THR A 139 2.41 6.79 -24.43
C THR A 139 2.97 7.55 -23.22
N LEU A 140 2.08 8.06 -22.37
CA LEU A 140 2.42 8.65 -21.09
C LEU A 140 2.19 7.60 -20.00
N THR A 141 3.23 7.33 -19.19
CA THR A 141 3.14 6.40 -18.06
C THR A 141 3.29 7.18 -16.76
N ALA A 142 2.34 7.01 -15.84
CA ALA A 142 2.45 7.51 -14.48
C ALA A 142 3.07 6.44 -13.57
N ILE A 143 4.07 6.84 -12.80
CA ILE A 143 4.74 6.01 -11.79
C ILE A 143 4.44 6.63 -10.44
N ILE A 144 3.82 5.86 -9.55
CA ILE A 144 3.52 6.25 -8.17
C ILE A 144 4.34 5.34 -7.28
N ASP A 145 5.40 5.89 -6.71
CA ASP A 145 6.38 5.11 -5.94
C ASP A 145 7.00 5.97 -4.82
N SER A 146 7.87 5.39 -4.01
CA SER A 146 8.60 6.03 -2.92
C SER A 146 9.68 7.02 -3.37
N GLY A 147 9.92 7.12 -4.66
CA GLY A 147 10.90 8.01 -5.29
C GLY A 147 11.31 7.51 -6.66
N ILE A 148 12.09 8.31 -7.37
CA ILE A 148 12.60 8.00 -8.70
C ILE A 148 14.01 8.57 -8.85
N ASP A 149 14.93 7.79 -9.38
CA ASP A 149 16.24 8.32 -9.82
C ASP A 149 16.07 9.00 -11.18
N TYR A 150 15.70 10.27 -11.17
CA TYR A 150 15.49 11.07 -12.38
C TYR A 150 16.78 11.35 -13.18
N PHE A 151 17.95 11.02 -12.65
CA PHE A 151 19.21 11.07 -13.38
C PHE A 151 19.50 9.77 -14.13
N HIS A 152 18.78 8.70 -13.87
CA HIS A 152 19.00 7.42 -14.54
C HIS A 152 18.91 7.57 -16.06
N PRO A 153 19.80 6.93 -16.85
CA PRO A 153 19.82 7.03 -18.32
C PRO A 153 18.50 6.71 -19.00
N ASP A 154 17.70 5.80 -18.44
CA ASP A 154 16.40 5.41 -19.00
C ASP A 154 15.37 6.55 -19.00
N PHE A 155 15.57 7.58 -18.19
CA PHE A 155 14.73 8.79 -18.17
C PHE A 155 15.30 9.95 -18.99
N ARG A 156 16.32 9.68 -19.83
CA ARG A 156 16.94 10.68 -20.68
C ARG A 156 16.78 10.34 -22.17
N ASN A 157 16.66 11.37 -22.97
CA ASN A 157 16.77 11.28 -24.41
C ASN A 157 18.25 11.18 -24.82
N ALA A 158 18.51 10.79 -26.08
CA ALA A 158 19.86 10.69 -26.61
C ALA A 158 20.62 12.03 -26.63
N ASP A 159 19.91 13.16 -26.63
CA ASP A 159 20.46 14.52 -26.53
C ASP A 159 20.71 14.98 -25.09
N GLY A 160 20.45 14.11 -24.08
CA GLY A 160 20.64 14.40 -22.67
C GLY A 160 19.48 15.14 -22.01
N THR A 161 18.42 15.50 -22.75
CA THR A 161 17.20 16.08 -22.15
C THR A 161 16.39 15.03 -21.39
N THR A 162 15.54 15.47 -20.46
CA THR A 162 14.70 14.54 -19.70
C THR A 162 13.51 14.03 -20.51
N ARG A 163 13.14 12.78 -20.30
CA ARG A 163 11.89 12.17 -20.79
C ARG A 163 10.73 12.34 -19.83
N ILE A 164 10.97 12.86 -18.62
CA ILE A 164 9.97 13.06 -17.59
C ILE A 164 9.13 14.28 -17.96
N ALA A 165 7.83 14.07 -18.16
CA ALA A 165 6.89 15.14 -18.50
C ALA A 165 6.48 15.98 -17.28
N ALA A 166 6.33 15.34 -16.13
CA ALA A 166 6.03 15.98 -14.84
C ALA A 166 6.57 15.13 -13.68
N LEU A 167 7.00 15.78 -12.62
CA LEU A 167 7.40 15.18 -11.36
C LEU A 167 6.61 15.86 -10.23
N TRP A 168 6.03 15.03 -9.36
CA TRP A 168 5.37 15.51 -8.16
C TRP A 168 6.01 14.86 -6.94
N GLU A 169 6.55 15.69 -6.05
CA GLU A 169 7.14 15.29 -4.78
C GLU A 169 6.15 15.59 -3.65
N GLN A 170 5.91 14.62 -2.79
CA GLN A 170 4.92 14.74 -1.70
C GLN A 170 5.53 15.28 -0.40
N GLU A 171 6.85 15.29 -0.29
CA GLU A 171 7.56 15.80 0.89
C GLU A 171 7.78 17.32 0.77
N GLN A 172 6.73 18.10 0.99
CA GLN A 172 6.81 19.52 1.32
C GLN A 172 5.92 19.86 2.50
#